data_e5408478bb4ee537640837625f80f8ab
#
_entry.id   e5408478bb4ee537640837625f80f8ab
#
_cell.length_a   1.000
_cell.length_b   1.000
_cell.length_c   1.000
_cell.angle_alpha   90.00
_cell.angle_beta   90.00
_cell.angle_gamma   90.00
#
_symmetry.space_group_name_H-M   'P 1'
#
loop_
_entity.id
_entity.type
_entity.pdbx_description
1 polymer ?
#
loop_
_entity_poly.entity_id
_entity_poly.type
_entity_poly.pdbx_seq_one_letter_code
_entity_poly.pdbx_strand_id
1 'polypeptide(L)'
;MTFHYSVVKSQASANRYLCFFLLLLGAVIVIAGCATPSPRLQPSGLNTNFAVAEDAPFATYIKETQEMMIKARVDIHDDNREVVLQANMPFELRPDEGIFPRGKDGKYRNGILLIHGLSDSPYLLQPLARHLQKQGFLVRTILLPGHGTVPGDLLGIRYQEWIRAVQYGIRAMKGEVKDLFLGGFSTGAALSVLESMKDKEIKGLVLISPALAVKDSKVALAGMLRGFKDWVGDIQDDVDYAKYETFAVNAAYQIYLLTQEIDALLNQGRRIEAPVFAALSQEDMTIDPERAMFVLEQYAPSPRNVLVVYAKSPQGKSRSFGGKIYNENSFIANKKVLDFSHVALPIPCDDRHYGSHGGYKSCLHYRNDQEKRRTCLLDDSIWKGEISGDNLKAFTVRRLTCNPKYDGMIEKLDQFLKSVAQ
;
A
#
# COMPACT_ATOMS: atom_id res chain seq x y z
N MET A 1 -64.12 52.69 3.39
CA MET A 1 -62.76 53.11 2.85
C MET A 1 -61.69 52.83 3.86
N THR A 2 -61.50 51.59 4.32
CA THR A 2 -60.46 51.24 5.35
C THR A 2 -59.94 49.84 5.25
N PHE A 3 -59.93 49.22 4.06
CA PHE A 3 -59.42 47.81 3.89
C PHE A 3 -58.20 47.63 2.94
N HIS A 4 -57.68 48.77 2.39
CA HIS A 4 -56.57 48.68 1.41
C HIS A 4 -55.18 49.04 1.94
N TYR A 5 -55.00 49.47 3.19
CA TYR A 5 -53.73 49.99 3.72
C TYR A 5 -52.91 48.94 4.50
N SER A 6 -53.49 47.78 4.92
CA SER A 6 -52.79 46.81 5.73
C SER A 6 -52.03 45.75 4.91
N VAL A 7 -52.43 45.47 3.66
CA VAL A 7 -51.80 44.42 2.82
C VAL A 7 -50.47 44.92 2.21
N VAL A 8 -50.34 46.18 1.88
CA VAL A 8 -49.12 46.74 1.27
C VAL A 8 -47.95 46.82 2.25
N LYS A 9 -48.20 47.05 3.56
CA LYS A 9 -47.12 47.06 4.58
C LYS A 9 -46.58 45.67 4.90
N SER A 10 -47.38 44.59 4.76
CA SER A 10 -46.95 43.23 5.00
C SER A 10 -46.01 42.70 3.90
N GLN A 11 -46.28 43.02 2.62
CA GLN A 11 -45.42 42.59 1.51
C GLN A 11 -44.07 43.32 1.48
N ALA A 12 -44.01 44.62 1.87
CA ALA A 12 -42.74 45.35 1.92
C ALA A 12 -41.80 44.86 3.02
N SER A 13 -42.33 44.33 4.17
CA SER A 13 -41.51 43.74 5.22
C SER A 13 -40.97 42.36 4.83
N ALA A 14 -41.78 41.50 4.21
CA ALA A 14 -41.36 40.17 3.77
C ALA A 14 -40.24 40.23 2.72
N ASN A 15 -40.33 41.16 1.76
CA ASN A 15 -39.27 41.36 0.76
C ASN A 15 -37.95 41.89 1.37
N ARG A 16 -38.01 42.73 2.42
CA ARG A 16 -36.82 43.20 3.13
C ARG A 16 -36.10 42.05 3.85
N TYR A 17 -36.80 41.14 4.49
CA TYR A 17 -36.21 40.00 5.17
C TYR A 17 -35.65 38.99 4.15
N LEU A 18 -36.30 38.77 3.01
CA LEU A 18 -35.80 37.91 1.95
C LEU A 18 -34.52 38.46 1.31
N CYS A 19 -34.45 39.77 1.03
CA CYS A 19 -33.22 40.42 0.55
C CYS A 19 -32.09 40.38 1.58
N PHE A 20 -32.41 40.55 2.87
CA PHE A 20 -31.41 40.45 3.95
C PHE A 20 -30.88 39.00 4.13
N PHE A 21 -31.76 38.02 3.99
CA PHE A 21 -31.40 36.60 4.05
C PHE A 21 -30.56 36.18 2.84
N LEU A 22 -30.87 36.65 1.64
CA LEU A 22 -30.09 36.42 0.43
C LEU A 22 -28.73 37.15 0.47
N LEU A 23 -28.65 38.34 1.06
CA LEU A 23 -27.39 39.04 1.28
C LEU A 23 -26.51 38.37 2.36
N LEU A 24 -27.12 37.82 3.43
CA LEU A 24 -26.41 37.03 4.43
C LEU A 24 -25.93 35.69 3.88
N LEU A 25 -26.74 35.01 3.04
CA LEU A 25 -26.30 33.80 2.34
C LEU A 25 -25.17 34.10 1.35
N GLY A 26 -25.25 35.19 0.60
CA GLY A 26 -24.19 35.66 -0.29
C GLY A 26 -22.91 36.04 0.46
N ALA A 27 -23.00 36.68 1.63
CA ALA A 27 -21.86 37.03 2.47
C ALA A 27 -21.21 35.81 3.13
N VAL A 28 -21.99 34.77 3.52
CA VAL A 28 -21.47 33.51 4.05
C VAL A 28 -20.73 32.72 2.96
N ILE A 29 -21.17 32.80 1.70
CA ILE A 29 -20.46 32.15 0.57
C ILE A 29 -19.16 32.89 0.24
N VAL A 30 -19.06 34.18 0.46
CA VAL A 30 -17.84 34.99 0.21
C VAL A 30 -16.82 34.89 1.35
N ILE A 31 -17.25 34.51 2.58
CA ILE A 31 -16.37 34.32 3.74
C ILE A 31 -15.90 32.85 3.87
N ALA A 32 -16.45 31.90 3.09
CA ALA A 32 -15.78 30.63 2.83
C ALA A 32 -14.48 30.95 2.06
N GLY A 33 -13.51 31.46 2.80
CA GLY A 33 -12.26 31.99 2.28
C GLY A 33 -11.64 30.94 1.35
N CYS A 34 -11.16 31.38 0.22
CA CYS A 34 -10.25 30.66 -0.65
C CYS A 34 -8.95 30.39 0.12
N ALA A 35 -8.99 29.49 1.09
CA ALA A 35 -7.80 28.82 1.52
C ALA A 35 -7.35 28.02 0.28
N THR A 36 -6.31 28.49 -0.39
CA THR A 36 -5.70 27.75 -1.50
C THR A 36 -5.38 26.35 -0.96
N PRO A 37 -5.92 25.28 -1.56
CA PRO A 37 -5.64 23.93 -1.10
C PRO A 37 -4.12 23.72 -1.06
N SER A 38 -3.62 23.06 -0.03
CA SER A 38 -2.18 22.75 0.07
C SER A 38 -1.70 22.14 -1.26
N PRO A 39 -0.60 22.61 -1.85
CA PRO A 39 -0.10 22.10 -3.14
C PRO A 39 0.05 20.57 -3.17
N ARG A 40 0.40 19.94 -2.04
CA ARG A 40 0.51 18.47 -1.94
C ARG A 40 -0.83 17.74 -2.13
N LEU A 41 -1.95 18.40 -1.93
CA LEU A 41 -3.29 17.84 -2.06
C LEU A 41 -3.88 18.02 -3.46
N GLN A 42 -3.17 18.73 -4.34
CA GLN A 42 -3.55 18.88 -5.73
C GLN A 42 -2.74 17.93 -6.61
N PRO A 43 -3.31 17.41 -7.71
CA PRO A 43 -2.54 16.62 -8.66
C PRO A 43 -1.34 17.42 -9.19
N SER A 44 -0.16 16.80 -9.16
CA SER A 44 1.06 17.42 -9.74
C SER A 44 0.99 17.49 -11.27
N GLY A 45 0.15 16.67 -11.89
CA GLY A 45 0.09 16.49 -13.34
C GLY A 45 1.21 15.65 -13.93
N LEU A 46 2.16 15.18 -13.11
CA LEU A 46 3.35 14.47 -13.56
C LEU A 46 3.30 12.96 -13.36
N ASN A 47 2.47 12.46 -12.42
CA ASN A 47 2.35 11.03 -12.08
C ASN A 47 0.90 10.55 -12.03
N THR A 48 0.07 11.04 -12.91
CA THR A 48 -1.36 10.70 -12.97
C THR A 48 -1.67 9.51 -13.88
N ASN A 49 -0.70 9.08 -14.68
CA ASN A 49 -0.75 7.94 -15.60
C ASN A 49 0.65 7.35 -15.78
N PHE A 50 0.71 6.12 -16.30
CA PHE A 50 1.97 5.49 -16.68
C PHE A 50 2.31 5.85 -18.13
N ALA A 51 3.31 6.72 -18.31
CA ALA A 51 3.69 7.29 -19.59
C ALA A 51 5.03 6.75 -20.14
N VAL A 52 5.65 5.78 -19.47
CA VAL A 52 6.94 5.20 -19.88
C VAL A 52 6.74 4.36 -21.16
N ALA A 53 7.62 4.53 -22.14
CA ALA A 53 7.61 3.72 -23.36
C ALA A 53 7.79 2.24 -23.03
N GLU A 54 7.08 1.36 -23.76
CA GLU A 54 7.05 -0.07 -23.46
C GLU A 54 8.41 -0.76 -23.51
N ASP A 55 9.32 -0.26 -24.35
CA ASP A 55 10.68 -0.77 -24.60
C ASP A 55 11.77 0.08 -23.94
N ALA A 56 11.39 1.09 -23.14
CA ALA A 56 12.36 1.94 -22.45
C ALA A 56 13.28 1.10 -21.54
N PRO A 57 14.62 1.31 -21.63
CA PRO A 57 15.56 0.65 -20.71
C PRO A 57 15.22 0.96 -19.25
N PHE A 58 15.37 -0.03 -18.36
CA PHE A 58 15.01 0.13 -16.97
C PHE A 58 15.82 1.25 -16.26
N ALA A 59 17.08 1.45 -16.64
CA ALA A 59 17.89 2.56 -16.15
C ALA A 59 17.31 3.94 -16.54
N THR A 60 16.76 4.05 -17.76
CA THR A 60 16.05 5.26 -18.21
C THR A 60 14.81 5.51 -17.37
N TYR A 61 14.01 4.48 -17.12
CA TYR A 61 12.84 4.56 -16.25
C TYR A 61 13.19 5.07 -14.84
N ILE A 62 14.26 4.54 -14.21
CA ILE A 62 14.71 5.01 -12.90
C ILE A 62 15.05 6.52 -12.95
N LYS A 63 15.82 6.94 -13.96
CA LYS A 63 16.24 8.33 -14.12
C LYS A 63 15.04 9.27 -14.33
N GLU A 64 14.15 8.93 -15.26
CA GLU A 64 12.96 9.74 -15.55
C GLU A 64 12.01 9.82 -14.33
N THR A 65 11.88 8.72 -13.58
CA THR A 65 11.11 8.71 -12.33
C THR A 65 11.75 9.64 -11.29
N GLN A 66 13.08 9.63 -11.14
CA GLN A 66 13.77 10.54 -10.23
C GLN A 66 13.52 12.01 -10.61
N GLU A 67 13.66 12.35 -11.89
CA GLU A 67 13.42 13.71 -12.36
C GLU A 67 11.96 14.17 -12.16
N MET A 68 11.02 13.25 -12.39
CA MET A 68 9.60 13.47 -12.13
C MET A 68 9.35 13.76 -10.64
N MET A 69 9.91 12.95 -9.74
CA MET A 69 9.73 13.12 -8.29
C MET A 69 10.29 14.46 -7.80
N ILE A 70 11.49 14.85 -8.25
CA ILE A 70 12.11 16.13 -7.91
C ILE A 70 11.22 17.32 -8.34
N LYS A 71 10.57 17.20 -9.49
CA LYS A 71 9.67 18.26 -10.00
C LYS A 71 8.32 18.30 -9.29
N ALA A 72 7.81 17.13 -8.87
CA ALA A 72 6.44 17.01 -8.35
C ALA A 72 6.35 17.19 -6.83
N ARG A 73 7.36 16.73 -6.07
CA ARG A 73 7.33 16.79 -4.61
C ARG A 73 7.55 18.21 -4.09
N VAL A 74 6.70 18.60 -3.15
CA VAL A 74 6.74 19.94 -2.52
C VAL A 74 7.48 19.94 -1.18
N ASP A 75 7.86 18.76 -0.69
CA ASP A 75 8.49 18.52 0.62
C ASP A 75 9.98 18.15 0.51
N ILE A 76 10.56 18.18 -0.71
CA ILE A 76 12.00 17.97 -0.92
C ILE A 76 12.76 19.27 -0.66
N HIS A 77 13.72 19.20 0.27
CA HIS A 77 14.67 20.24 0.59
C HIS A 77 16.09 19.68 0.49
N ASP A 78 17.09 20.55 0.48
CA ASP A 78 18.50 20.11 0.28
C ASP A 78 18.99 19.12 1.35
N ASP A 79 18.50 19.26 2.58
CA ASP A 79 18.87 18.41 3.73
C ASP A 79 18.18 17.03 3.73
N ASN A 80 17.02 16.88 3.07
CA ASN A 80 16.27 15.63 3.06
C ASN A 80 16.21 14.94 1.66
N ARG A 81 16.67 15.62 0.60
CA ARG A 81 16.53 15.18 -0.80
C ARG A 81 16.96 13.74 -1.03
N GLU A 82 18.15 13.39 -0.56
CA GLU A 82 18.72 12.07 -0.77
C GLU A 82 17.88 10.98 -0.09
N VAL A 83 17.51 11.17 1.16
CA VAL A 83 16.71 10.21 1.94
C VAL A 83 15.33 10.01 1.30
N VAL A 84 14.66 11.10 0.92
CA VAL A 84 13.33 11.06 0.29
C VAL A 84 13.39 10.35 -1.06
N LEU A 85 14.37 10.67 -1.91
CA LEU A 85 14.52 10.03 -3.22
C LEU A 85 14.85 8.55 -3.07
N GLN A 86 15.84 8.18 -2.25
CA GLN A 86 16.21 6.79 -2.01
C GLN A 86 15.07 5.94 -1.45
N ALA A 87 14.16 6.52 -0.68
CA ALA A 87 13.00 5.84 -0.17
C ALA A 87 11.95 5.55 -1.25
N ASN A 88 11.73 6.51 -2.14
CA ASN A 88 10.56 6.48 -3.04
C ASN A 88 10.89 6.04 -4.47
N MET A 89 12.15 6.11 -4.89
CA MET A 89 12.54 5.74 -6.24
C MET A 89 12.46 4.24 -6.51
N PRO A 90 12.11 3.83 -7.74
CA PRO A 90 12.39 2.47 -8.19
C PRO A 90 13.90 2.22 -8.21
N PHE A 91 14.30 0.96 -8.03
CA PHE A 91 15.70 0.58 -8.04
C PHE A 91 15.92 -0.79 -8.67
N GLU A 92 17.18 -1.05 -9.03
CA GLU A 92 17.67 -2.35 -9.48
C GLU A 92 18.81 -2.80 -8.57
N LEU A 93 18.75 -4.06 -8.12
CA LEU A 93 19.84 -4.73 -7.41
C LEU A 93 20.28 -5.96 -8.22
N ARG A 94 21.53 -5.95 -8.66
CA ARG A 94 22.14 -7.08 -9.38
C ARG A 94 22.81 -8.03 -8.39
N PRO A 95 22.68 -9.35 -8.56
CA PRO A 95 23.43 -10.29 -7.77
C PRO A 95 24.93 -10.16 -8.06
N ASP A 96 25.75 -10.66 -7.16
CA ASP A 96 27.20 -10.74 -7.37
C ASP A 96 27.49 -11.73 -8.50
N GLU A 97 27.96 -11.23 -9.66
CA GLU A 97 28.25 -12.06 -10.84
C GLU A 97 29.43 -13.00 -10.64
N GLY A 98 30.31 -12.76 -9.64
CA GLY A 98 31.36 -13.69 -9.25
C GLY A 98 30.82 -14.96 -8.58
N ILE A 99 29.64 -14.86 -7.93
CA ILE A 99 28.95 -15.97 -7.26
C ILE A 99 27.81 -16.51 -8.14
N PHE A 100 27.06 -15.63 -8.78
CA PHE A 100 25.87 -15.91 -9.59
C PHE A 100 26.06 -15.37 -11.02
N PRO A 101 26.90 -16.02 -11.85
CA PRO A 101 27.19 -15.52 -13.18
C PRO A 101 25.96 -15.60 -14.09
N ARG A 102 25.97 -14.76 -15.11
CA ARG A 102 24.99 -14.86 -16.20
C ARG A 102 25.19 -16.16 -16.98
N GLY A 103 24.09 -16.70 -17.46
CA GLY A 103 24.14 -17.87 -18.37
C GLY A 103 24.79 -17.52 -19.74
N LYS A 104 24.98 -18.54 -20.58
CA LYS A 104 25.53 -18.37 -21.95
C LYS A 104 24.65 -17.48 -22.83
N ASP A 105 23.39 -17.30 -22.47
CA ASP A 105 22.41 -16.41 -23.12
C ASP A 105 22.45 -14.97 -22.60
N GLY A 106 23.40 -14.65 -21.72
CA GLY A 106 23.57 -13.34 -21.10
C GLY A 106 22.56 -13.02 -20.00
N LYS A 107 21.68 -13.96 -19.64
CA LYS A 107 20.63 -13.74 -18.63
C LYS A 107 21.02 -14.26 -17.25
N TYR A 108 20.53 -13.60 -16.19
CA TYR A 108 20.55 -14.19 -14.85
C TYR A 108 19.60 -15.38 -14.76
N ARG A 109 19.88 -16.32 -13.85
CA ARG A 109 19.00 -17.47 -13.64
C ARG A 109 17.64 -17.04 -13.13
N ASN A 110 17.62 -16.26 -12.05
CA ASN A 110 16.40 -15.83 -11.37
C ASN A 110 16.29 -14.32 -11.33
N GLY A 111 15.08 -13.81 -11.46
CA GLY A 111 14.76 -12.42 -11.19
C GLY A 111 13.41 -12.26 -10.53
N ILE A 112 13.25 -11.17 -9.80
CA ILE A 112 11.99 -10.82 -9.16
C ILE A 112 11.66 -9.34 -9.37
N LEU A 113 10.42 -9.08 -9.76
CA LEU A 113 9.84 -7.75 -9.76
C LEU A 113 9.06 -7.56 -8.47
N LEU A 114 9.44 -6.58 -7.65
CA LEU A 114 8.79 -6.25 -6.39
C LEU A 114 7.93 -5.00 -6.53
N ILE A 115 6.69 -5.07 -6.04
CA ILE A 115 5.64 -4.06 -6.22
C ILE A 115 5.13 -3.61 -4.84
N HIS A 116 5.21 -2.30 -4.56
CA HIS A 116 4.80 -1.73 -3.27
C HIS A 116 3.27 -1.64 -3.11
N GLY A 117 2.82 -1.30 -1.89
CA GLY A 117 1.41 -1.13 -1.53
C GLY A 117 0.85 0.25 -1.88
N LEU A 118 -0.46 0.42 -1.66
CA LEU A 118 -1.13 1.71 -1.82
C LEU A 118 -0.64 2.70 -0.76
N SER A 119 -0.44 3.96 -1.17
CA SER A 119 0.17 5.03 -0.40
C SER A 119 1.64 4.84 0.00
N ASP A 120 2.23 3.68 -0.29
CA ASP A 120 3.60 3.31 0.03
C ASP A 120 4.60 3.68 -1.08
N SER A 121 5.83 3.21 -0.91
CA SER A 121 6.90 3.34 -1.88
C SER A 121 7.76 2.07 -1.91
N PRO A 122 8.73 1.95 -2.81
CA PRO A 122 9.70 0.86 -2.83
C PRO A 122 10.48 0.66 -1.52
N TYR A 123 10.49 1.64 -0.60
CA TYR A 123 11.18 1.54 0.70
C TYR A 123 10.81 0.28 1.47
N LEU A 124 9.50 -0.03 1.58
CA LEU A 124 9.03 -1.15 2.40
C LEU A 124 9.56 -2.51 1.90
N LEU A 125 9.97 -2.57 0.64
CA LEU A 125 10.47 -3.81 0.02
C LEU A 125 12.00 -3.88 -0.01
N GLN A 126 12.73 -2.82 0.41
CA GLN A 126 14.19 -2.81 0.38
C GLN A 126 14.84 -3.94 1.20
N PRO A 127 14.39 -4.27 2.43
CA PRO A 127 14.98 -5.37 3.18
C PRO A 127 14.84 -6.71 2.45
N LEU A 128 13.65 -7.01 1.93
CA LEU A 128 13.38 -8.19 1.13
C LEU A 128 14.20 -8.21 -0.17
N ALA A 129 14.30 -7.08 -0.86
CA ALA A 129 15.07 -6.93 -2.09
C ALA A 129 16.56 -7.25 -1.89
N ARG A 130 17.17 -6.71 -0.83
CA ARG A 130 18.57 -6.97 -0.47
C ARG A 130 18.81 -8.44 -0.10
N HIS A 131 17.84 -9.06 0.59
CA HIS A 131 17.90 -10.48 0.89
C HIS A 131 17.89 -11.32 -0.40
N LEU A 132 16.94 -11.08 -1.29
CA LEU A 132 16.81 -11.82 -2.57
C LEU A 132 18.02 -11.60 -3.49
N GLN A 133 18.58 -10.39 -3.53
CA GLN A 133 19.84 -10.13 -4.25
C GLN A 133 20.96 -11.05 -3.77
N LYS A 134 21.13 -11.21 -2.46
CA LYS A 134 22.13 -12.10 -1.86
C LYS A 134 21.85 -13.58 -2.17
N GLN A 135 20.62 -13.94 -2.52
CA GLN A 135 20.22 -15.28 -2.97
C GLN A 135 20.38 -15.48 -4.50
N GLY A 136 20.98 -14.53 -5.20
CA GLY A 136 21.26 -14.62 -6.64
C GLY A 136 20.14 -14.11 -7.55
N PHE A 137 19.16 -13.39 -7.04
CA PHE A 137 18.11 -12.78 -7.86
C PHE A 137 18.55 -11.42 -8.41
N LEU A 138 18.28 -11.17 -9.71
CA LEU A 138 18.14 -9.82 -10.19
C LEU A 138 16.84 -9.26 -9.60
N VAL A 139 16.93 -8.18 -8.82
CA VAL A 139 15.75 -7.56 -8.19
C VAL A 139 15.48 -6.20 -8.81
N ARG A 140 14.25 -5.97 -9.24
CA ARG A 140 13.75 -4.66 -9.66
C ARG A 140 12.52 -4.29 -8.87
N THR A 141 12.36 -3.00 -8.60
CA THR A 141 11.12 -2.43 -8.06
C THR A 141 10.56 -1.42 -9.04
N ILE A 142 9.25 -1.24 -9.03
CA ILE A 142 8.60 -0.16 -9.78
C ILE A 142 7.93 0.81 -8.82
N LEU A 143 7.72 2.04 -9.27
CA LEU A 143 6.87 3.01 -8.61
C LEU A 143 5.51 3.01 -9.31
N LEU A 144 4.44 2.72 -8.56
CA LEU A 144 3.09 2.76 -9.10
C LEU A 144 2.66 4.21 -9.37
N PRO A 145 2.03 4.51 -10.51
CA PRO A 145 1.46 5.84 -10.76
C PRO A 145 0.62 6.35 -9.60
N GLY A 146 0.70 7.65 -9.32
CA GLY A 146 0.08 8.28 -8.16
C GLY A 146 0.92 8.26 -6.88
N HIS A 147 2.08 7.57 -6.87
CA HIS A 147 2.94 7.42 -5.68
C HIS A 147 4.29 8.13 -5.87
N GLY A 148 4.99 8.37 -4.74
CA GLY A 148 6.32 8.98 -4.73
C GLY A 148 6.38 10.47 -5.09
N THR A 149 5.25 11.09 -5.40
CA THR A 149 5.10 12.50 -5.75
C THR A 149 4.31 13.25 -4.67
N VAL A 150 3.03 13.51 -4.90
CA VAL A 150 2.13 14.12 -3.93
C VAL A 150 0.85 13.29 -3.77
N PRO A 151 0.21 13.27 -2.59
CA PRO A 151 -1.06 12.55 -2.39
C PRO A 151 -2.15 12.92 -3.40
N GLY A 152 -2.14 14.18 -3.89
CA GLY A 152 -3.08 14.67 -4.90
C GLY A 152 -3.08 13.87 -6.20
N ASP A 153 -1.98 13.23 -6.57
CA ASP A 153 -1.91 12.40 -7.78
C ASP A 153 -2.79 11.14 -7.70
N LEU A 154 -3.17 10.71 -6.48
CA LEU A 154 -4.11 9.60 -6.27
C LEU A 154 -5.58 9.97 -6.50
N LEU A 155 -5.94 11.25 -6.59
CA LEU A 155 -7.33 11.69 -6.79
C LEU A 155 -7.92 11.23 -8.12
N GLY A 156 -7.12 11.22 -9.18
CA GLY A 156 -7.55 10.85 -10.53
C GLY A 156 -7.04 9.50 -11.02
N ILE A 157 -6.24 8.78 -10.22
CA ILE A 157 -5.60 7.53 -10.64
C ILE A 157 -6.62 6.44 -10.97
N ARG A 158 -6.25 5.55 -11.88
CA ARG A 158 -6.98 4.32 -12.22
C ARG A 158 -6.08 3.11 -12.00
N TYR A 159 -6.62 2.01 -11.49
CA TYR A 159 -5.86 0.79 -11.25
C TYR A 159 -5.24 0.20 -12.54
N GLN A 160 -5.81 0.49 -13.71
CA GLN A 160 -5.23 0.11 -14.99
C GLN A 160 -3.86 0.75 -15.24
N GLU A 161 -3.61 1.94 -14.67
CA GLU A 161 -2.28 2.57 -14.73
C GLU A 161 -1.26 1.77 -13.92
N TRP A 162 -1.67 1.22 -12.78
CA TRP A 162 -0.84 0.33 -11.99
C TRP A 162 -0.53 -0.97 -12.74
N ILE A 163 -1.53 -1.56 -13.42
CA ILE A 163 -1.34 -2.73 -14.28
C ILE A 163 -0.31 -2.41 -15.38
N ARG A 164 -0.41 -1.27 -16.07
CA ARG A 164 0.55 -0.88 -17.11
C ARG A 164 1.98 -0.77 -16.58
N ALA A 165 2.15 -0.18 -15.39
CA ALA A 165 3.47 -0.10 -14.75
C ALA A 165 4.05 -1.49 -14.43
N VAL A 166 3.23 -2.40 -13.90
CA VAL A 166 3.65 -3.78 -13.60
C VAL A 166 4.01 -4.52 -14.89
N GLN A 167 3.21 -4.39 -15.93
CA GLN A 167 3.47 -5.02 -17.23
C GLN A 167 4.76 -4.51 -17.88
N TYR A 168 5.05 -3.21 -17.76
CA TYR A 168 6.36 -2.68 -18.16
C TYR A 168 7.49 -3.36 -17.37
N GLY A 169 7.37 -3.44 -16.04
CA GLY A 169 8.37 -4.10 -15.20
C GLY A 169 8.58 -5.58 -15.57
N ILE A 170 7.51 -6.31 -15.85
CA ILE A 170 7.56 -7.72 -16.32
C ILE A 170 8.31 -7.82 -17.63
N ARG A 171 7.99 -7.00 -18.64
CA ARG A 171 8.69 -7.00 -19.93
C ARG A 171 10.18 -6.69 -19.76
N ALA A 172 10.50 -5.66 -19.00
CA ALA A 172 11.89 -5.29 -18.71
C ALA A 172 12.67 -6.42 -18.01
N MET A 173 12.02 -7.19 -17.12
CA MET A 173 12.65 -8.35 -16.48
C MET A 173 12.86 -9.54 -17.40
N LYS A 174 11.88 -9.87 -18.25
CA LYS A 174 11.95 -11.04 -19.18
C LYS A 174 13.14 -10.97 -20.13
N GLY A 175 13.61 -9.76 -20.45
CA GLY A 175 14.84 -9.56 -21.22
C GLY A 175 16.12 -10.00 -20.52
N GLU A 176 16.14 -9.97 -19.18
CA GLU A 176 17.34 -10.10 -18.36
C GLU A 176 17.43 -11.43 -17.56
N VAL A 177 16.32 -12.14 -17.42
CA VAL A 177 16.25 -13.33 -16.58
C VAL A 177 15.60 -14.51 -17.28
N LYS A 178 15.92 -15.75 -16.82
CA LYS A 178 15.27 -16.98 -17.30
C LYS A 178 13.97 -17.24 -16.55
N ASP A 179 14.06 -17.23 -15.24
CA ASP A 179 12.95 -17.51 -14.34
C ASP A 179 12.51 -16.22 -13.64
N LEU A 180 11.31 -15.75 -13.96
CA LEU A 180 10.74 -14.52 -13.43
C LEU A 180 9.76 -14.82 -12.29
N PHE A 181 9.99 -14.17 -11.16
CA PHE A 181 9.10 -14.13 -10.01
C PHE A 181 8.45 -12.76 -9.89
N LEU A 182 7.24 -12.72 -9.35
CA LEU A 182 6.59 -11.49 -8.93
C LEU A 182 6.46 -11.49 -7.41
N GLY A 183 6.61 -10.32 -6.81
CA GLY A 183 6.38 -10.17 -5.40
C GLY A 183 5.82 -8.80 -5.07
N GLY A 184 5.19 -8.68 -3.91
CA GLY A 184 4.69 -7.39 -3.51
C GLY A 184 4.08 -7.38 -2.13
N PHE A 185 3.81 -6.15 -1.70
CA PHE A 185 3.11 -5.86 -0.46
C PHE A 185 1.73 -5.29 -0.76
N SER A 186 0.69 -5.77 -0.05
CA SER A 186 -0.66 -5.24 -0.11
C SER A 186 -1.21 -5.19 -1.56
N THR A 187 -1.44 -4.00 -2.11
CA THR A 187 -1.85 -3.77 -3.50
C THR A 187 -0.86 -4.39 -4.50
N GLY A 188 0.44 -4.27 -4.23
CA GLY A 188 1.46 -4.87 -5.09
C GLY A 188 1.38 -6.39 -5.13
N ALA A 189 0.99 -7.02 -4.02
CA ALA A 189 0.73 -8.46 -3.98
C ALA A 189 -0.54 -8.83 -4.78
N ALA A 190 -1.60 -8.01 -4.72
CA ALA A 190 -2.80 -8.22 -5.53
C ALA A 190 -2.51 -8.09 -7.05
N LEU A 191 -1.71 -7.08 -7.44
CA LEU A 191 -1.25 -6.93 -8.83
C LEU A 191 -0.40 -8.12 -9.28
N SER A 192 0.47 -8.65 -8.40
CA SER A 192 1.26 -9.85 -8.69
C SER A 192 0.38 -11.08 -8.93
N VAL A 193 -0.68 -11.26 -8.14
CA VAL A 193 -1.68 -12.31 -8.35
C VAL A 193 -2.40 -12.13 -9.68
N LEU A 194 -2.89 -10.91 -9.97
CA LEU A 194 -3.61 -10.60 -11.22
C LEU A 194 -2.76 -10.94 -12.45
N GLU A 195 -1.51 -10.47 -12.49
CA GLU A 195 -0.64 -10.69 -13.64
C GLU A 195 -0.17 -12.15 -13.77
N SER A 196 0.01 -12.87 -12.65
CA SER A 196 0.32 -14.30 -12.70
C SER A 196 -0.81 -15.18 -13.27
N MET A 197 -2.07 -14.76 -13.13
CA MET A 197 -3.20 -15.44 -13.77
C MET A 197 -3.26 -15.19 -15.29
N LYS A 198 -2.64 -14.09 -15.76
CA LYS A 198 -2.58 -13.72 -17.19
C LYS A 198 -1.33 -14.27 -17.87
N ASP A 199 -0.22 -14.38 -17.14
CA ASP A 199 1.10 -14.77 -17.64
C ASP A 199 1.60 -16.06 -16.96
N LYS A 200 1.52 -17.19 -17.66
CA LYS A 200 1.91 -18.50 -17.15
C LYS A 200 3.43 -18.73 -17.07
N GLU A 201 4.24 -17.79 -17.59
CA GLU A 201 5.70 -17.86 -17.50
C GLU A 201 6.21 -17.40 -16.14
N ILE A 202 5.35 -16.80 -15.30
CA ILE A 202 5.70 -16.41 -13.92
C ILE A 202 5.95 -17.70 -13.09
N LYS A 203 7.16 -17.82 -12.55
CA LYS A 203 7.65 -19.01 -11.86
C LYS A 203 7.22 -19.15 -10.41
N GLY A 204 6.93 -18.03 -9.76
CA GLY A 204 6.48 -18.02 -8.36
C GLY A 204 6.10 -16.65 -7.88
N LEU A 205 5.38 -16.63 -6.77
CA LEU A 205 4.88 -15.39 -6.14
C LEU A 205 5.38 -15.26 -4.71
N VAL A 206 5.75 -14.03 -4.31
CA VAL A 206 6.10 -13.67 -2.93
C VAL A 206 5.15 -12.56 -2.47
N LEU A 207 4.15 -12.92 -1.67
CA LEU A 207 3.02 -12.07 -1.31
C LEU A 207 3.06 -11.72 0.18
N ILE A 208 3.17 -10.44 0.51
CA ILE A 208 3.12 -9.95 1.89
C ILE A 208 1.83 -9.17 2.08
N SER A 209 0.99 -9.59 3.03
CA SER A 209 -0.33 -9.00 3.31
C SER A 209 -1.16 -8.74 2.04
N PRO A 210 -1.41 -9.74 1.18
CA PRO A 210 -2.01 -9.53 -0.13
C PRO A 210 -3.42 -8.94 -0.05
N ALA A 211 -3.64 -7.79 -0.70
CA ALA A 211 -4.92 -7.09 -0.73
C ALA A 211 -5.90 -7.76 -1.72
N LEU A 212 -6.31 -9.01 -1.45
CA LEU A 212 -7.26 -9.77 -2.27
C LEU A 212 -8.72 -9.47 -1.92
N ALA A 213 -8.96 -8.76 -0.83
CA ALA A 213 -10.19 -8.04 -0.52
C ALA A 213 -9.89 -6.94 0.49
N VAL A 214 -10.71 -5.89 0.49
CA VAL A 214 -10.67 -4.83 1.50
C VAL A 214 -11.61 -5.21 2.65
N LYS A 215 -11.19 -4.95 3.90
CA LYS A 215 -11.98 -5.33 5.08
C LYS A 215 -13.25 -4.50 5.24
N ASP A 216 -13.18 -3.21 4.96
CA ASP A 216 -14.35 -2.33 5.06
C ASP A 216 -15.18 -2.38 3.77
N SER A 217 -16.35 -3.04 3.85
CA SER A 217 -17.30 -3.12 2.74
C SER A 217 -17.80 -1.74 2.26
N LYS A 218 -17.67 -0.69 3.08
CA LYS A 218 -18.00 0.69 2.70
C LYS A 218 -17.09 1.23 1.60
N VAL A 219 -15.94 0.61 1.35
CA VAL A 219 -15.06 0.98 0.23
C VAL A 219 -15.75 0.81 -1.12
N ALA A 220 -16.68 -0.14 -1.25
CA ALA A 220 -17.54 -0.23 -2.44
C ALA A 220 -18.36 1.05 -2.67
N LEU A 221 -18.80 1.73 -1.57
CA LEU A 221 -19.51 3.01 -1.62
C LEU A 221 -18.58 4.19 -1.93
N ALA A 222 -17.27 4.03 -1.80
CA ALA A 222 -16.31 5.08 -2.14
C ALA A 222 -16.43 5.52 -3.62
N GLY A 223 -16.84 4.61 -4.51
CA GLY A 223 -17.16 4.94 -5.89
C GLY A 223 -18.26 6.00 -6.05
N MET A 224 -19.25 6.02 -5.14
CA MET A 224 -20.30 7.02 -5.11
C MET A 224 -19.83 8.31 -4.40
N LEU A 225 -18.96 8.19 -3.41
CA LEU A 225 -18.49 9.30 -2.57
C LEU A 225 -17.37 10.12 -3.22
N ARG A 226 -16.59 9.54 -4.15
CA ARG A 226 -15.44 10.17 -4.79
C ARG A 226 -15.76 11.48 -5.54
N GLY A 227 -17.00 11.70 -5.91
CA GLY A 227 -17.46 12.95 -6.52
C GLY A 227 -17.81 14.06 -5.51
N PHE A 228 -17.86 13.72 -4.21
CA PHE A 228 -18.25 14.65 -3.14
C PHE A 228 -17.18 14.75 -2.04
N LYS A 229 -16.26 13.80 -1.94
CA LYS A 229 -15.23 13.75 -0.92
C LYS A 229 -13.94 13.17 -1.50
N ASP A 230 -12.87 13.97 -1.46
CA ASP A 230 -11.58 13.58 -2.01
C ASP A 230 -10.77 12.68 -1.06
N TRP A 231 -10.89 12.89 0.26
CA TRP A 231 -10.00 12.32 1.26
C TRP A 231 -10.73 11.45 2.28
N VAL A 232 -10.11 10.37 2.71
CA VAL A 232 -10.58 9.50 3.80
C VAL A 232 -10.18 10.12 5.14
N GLY A 233 -11.18 10.46 5.96
CA GLY A 233 -10.92 11.12 7.25
C GLY A 233 -10.47 12.58 7.09
N ASP A 234 -9.71 13.06 8.08
CA ASP A 234 -9.14 14.39 8.06
C ASP A 234 -7.79 14.40 7.37
N ILE A 235 -7.48 15.48 6.69
CA ILE A 235 -6.19 15.69 6.02
C ILE A 235 -5.12 15.87 7.10
N GLN A 236 -4.01 15.15 6.97
CA GLN A 236 -2.87 15.23 7.87
C GLN A 236 -1.65 15.75 7.10
N ASP A 237 -0.70 16.32 7.83
CA ASP A 237 0.64 16.52 7.29
C ASP A 237 1.34 15.17 7.17
N ASP A 238 1.95 14.88 6.01
CA ASP A 238 2.76 13.68 5.85
C ASP A 238 4.10 13.89 6.58
N VAL A 239 4.27 13.21 7.71
CA VAL A 239 5.54 13.21 8.45
C VAL A 239 6.39 12.00 8.07
N ASP A 240 5.83 11.06 7.34
CA ASP A 240 6.50 9.89 6.81
C ASP A 240 7.02 10.17 5.40
N TYR A 241 8.34 10.21 5.23
CA TYR A 241 8.96 10.49 3.93
C TYR A 241 8.83 9.33 2.94
N ALA A 242 8.52 8.13 3.42
CA ALA A 242 8.47 6.92 2.59
C ALA A 242 7.05 6.55 2.15
N LYS A 243 6.01 7.20 2.69
CA LYS A 243 4.62 6.95 2.29
C LYS A 243 3.73 8.15 2.54
N TYR A 244 2.54 8.17 1.92
CA TYR A 244 1.51 9.15 2.23
C TYR A 244 0.70 8.74 3.47
N GLU A 245 0.41 9.69 4.33
CA GLU A 245 -0.47 9.54 5.49
C GLU A 245 -1.88 10.09 5.20
N THR A 246 -2.01 10.91 4.17
CA THR A 246 -3.29 11.39 3.62
C THR A 246 -3.77 10.43 2.54
N PHE A 247 -4.99 9.92 2.66
CA PHE A 247 -5.51 8.85 1.83
C PHE A 247 -6.67 9.29 0.94
N ALA A 248 -6.52 9.16 -0.39
CA ALA A 248 -7.56 9.52 -1.34
C ALA A 248 -8.70 8.48 -1.38
N VAL A 249 -9.95 8.94 -1.34
CA VAL A 249 -11.15 8.09 -1.48
C VAL A 249 -11.12 7.34 -2.81
N ASN A 250 -10.72 8.02 -3.90
CA ASN A 250 -10.57 7.37 -5.20
C ASN A 250 -9.57 6.22 -5.15
N ALA A 251 -8.43 6.37 -4.48
CA ALA A 251 -7.42 5.31 -4.41
C ALA A 251 -7.96 4.04 -3.72
N ALA A 252 -8.73 4.18 -2.63
CA ALA A 252 -9.42 3.06 -1.99
C ALA A 252 -10.40 2.37 -2.96
N TYR A 253 -11.15 3.16 -3.73
CA TYR A 253 -12.06 2.62 -4.74
C TYR A 253 -11.33 1.88 -5.87
N GLN A 254 -10.16 2.34 -6.30
CA GLN A 254 -9.37 1.64 -7.32
C GLN A 254 -8.85 0.28 -6.82
N ILE A 255 -8.51 0.14 -5.53
CA ILE A 255 -8.21 -1.17 -4.94
C ILE A 255 -9.43 -2.09 -4.99
N TYR A 256 -10.60 -1.58 -4.62
CA TYR A 256 -11.84 -2.36 -4.71
C TYR A 256 -12.06 -2.86 -6.15
N LEU A 257 -11.91 -2.01 -7.16
CA LEU A 257 -12.05 -2.42 -8.56
C LEU A 257 -11.01 -3.48 -8.97
N LEU A 258 -9.76 -3.35 -8.50
CA LEU A 258 -8.72 -4.35 -8.73
C LEU A 258 -9.10 -5.71 -8.14
N THR A 259 -9.64 -5.74 -6.91
CA THR A 259 -10.11 -7.00 -6.30
C THR A 259 -11.29 -7.60 -7.06
N GLN A 260 -12.19 -6.77 -7.62
CA GLN A 260 -13.29 -7.25 -8.47
C GLN A 260 -12.78 -7.86 -9.79
N GLU A 261 -11.73 -7.31 -10.41
CA GLU A 261 -11.11 -7.92 -11.60
C GLU A 261 -10.51 -9.29 -11.28
N ILE A 262 -9.81 -9.41 -10.14
CA ILE A 262 -9.27 -10.68 -9.66
C ILE A 262 -10.42 -11.70 -9.48
N ASP A 263 -11.47 -11.32 -8.77
CA ASP A 263 -12.65 -12.19 -8.53
C ASP A 263 -13.31 -12.61 -9.85
N ALA A 264 -13.43 -11.71 -10.81
CA ALA A 264 -14.00 -12.02 -12.12
C ALA A 264 -13.17 -13.09 -12.86
N LEU A 265 -11.84 -13.01 -12.83
CA LEU A 265 -10.97 -14.02 -13.43
C LEU A 265 -11.07 -15.37 -12.71
N LEU A 266 -11.10 -15.37 -11.38
CA LEU A 266 -11.26 -16.60 -10.58
C LEU A 266 -12.62 -17.29 -10.87
N ASN A 267 -13.69 -16.50 -11.00
CA ASN A 267 -15.04 -16.99 -11.36
C ASN A 267 -15.10 -17.52 -12.80
N GLN A 268 -14.26 -17.03 -13.71
CA GLN A 268 -14.08 -17.56 -15.06
C GLN A 268 -13.23 -18.84 -15.11
N GLY A 269 -12.83 -19.38 -13.95
CA GLY A 269 -12.04 -20.59 -13.84
C GLY A 269 -10.53 -20.40 -13.90
N ARG A 270 -10.01 -19.16 -13.91
CA ARG A 270 -8.59 -18.92 -13.80
C ARG A 270 -8.06 -19.38 -12.43
N ARG A 271 -6.81 -19.78 -12.40
CA ARG A 271 -6.12 -20.25 -11.19
C ARG A 271 -4.77 -19.52 -11.04
N ILE A 272 -4.27 -19.49 -9.81
CA ILE A 272 -2.91 -19.02 -9.48
C ILE A 272 -1.98 -20.21 -9.64
N GLU A 273 -1.57 -20.50 -10.88
CA GLU A 273 -0.79 -21.69 -11.22
C GLU A 273 0.64 -21.64 -10.66
N ALA A 274 1.22 -20.44 -10.58
CA ALA A 274 2.53 -20.24 -9.99
C ALA A 274 2.53 -20.62 -8.50
N PRO A 275 3.55 -21.33 -7.99
CA PRO A 275 3.73 -21.53 -6.56
C PRO A 275 3.75 -20.22 -5.79
N VAL A 276 3.14 -20.18 -4.61
CA VAL A 276 2.96 -18.98 -3.79
C VAL A 276 3.64 -19.12 -2.44
N PHE A 277 4.48 -18.16 -2.09
CA PHE A 277 4.78 -17.81 -0.71
C PHE A 277 3.88 -16.66 -0.30
N ALA A 278 3.16 -16.80 0.81
CA ALA A 278 2.36 -15.71 1.36
C ALA A 278 2.56 -15.58 2.88
N ALA A 279 2.62 -14.33 3.36
CA ALA A 279 2.63 -14.01 4.78
C ALA A 279 1.55 -12.98 5.09
N LEU A 280 0.73 -13.22 6.12
CA LEU A 280 -0.36 -12.33 6.52
C LEU A 280 -0.63 -12.40 8.03
N SER A 281 -1.28 -11.37 8.57
CA SER A 281 -1.77 -11.31 9.95
C SER A 281 -3.29 -11.51 9.98
N GLN A 282 -3.78 -12.34 10.90
CA GLN A 282 -5.23 -12.49 11.12
C GLN A 282 -5.88 -11.24 11.72
N GLU A 283 -5.10 -10.46 12.44
CA GLU A 283 -5.56 -9.21 13.07
C GLU A 283 -5.49 -7.99 12.14
N ASP A 284 -5.11 -8.18 10.89
CA ASP A 284 -5.07 -7.12 9.87
C ASP A 284 -6.44 -6.41 9.75
N MET A 285 -6.42 -5.08 9.90
CA MET A 285 -7.62 -4.22 9.80
C MET A 285 -7.69 -3.45 8.47
N THR A 286 -6.71 -3.62 7.60
CA THR A 286 -6.63 -2.94 6.29
C THR A 286 -7.20 -3.81 5.18
N ILE A 287 -6.77 -5.07 5.13
CA ILE A 287 -7.29 -6.09 4.19
C ILE A 287 -8.20 -7.07 4.93
N ASP A 288 -8.92 -7.90 4.17
CA ASP A 288 -9.63 -9.06 4.73
C ASP A 288 -8.72 -10.30 4.66
N PRO A 289 -8.09 -10.71 5.80
CA PRO A 289 -7.18 -11.83 5.81
C PRO A 289 -7.89 -13.18 5.58
N GLU A 290 -9.15 -13.33 6.01
CA GLU A 290 -9.92 -14.55 5.78
C GLU A 290 -10.21 -14.73 4.29
N ARG A 291 -10.59 -13.65 3.58
CA ARG A 291 -10.77 -13.70 2.14
C ARG A 291 -9.45 -13.98 1.41
N ALA A 292 -8.35 -13.35 1.83
CA ALA A 292 -7.04 -13.61 1.24
C ALA A 292 -6.63 -15.09 1.40
N MET A 293 -6.79 -15.66 2.58
CA MET A 293 -6.55 -17.08 2.82
C MET A 293 -7.48 -17.96 1.98
N PHE A 294 -8.77 -17.65 1.92
CA PHE A 294 -9.74 -18.39 1.10
C PHE A 294 -9.32 -18.43 -0.36
N VAL A 295 -8.92 -17.29 -0.93
CA VAL A 295 -8.48 -17.24 -2.34
C VAL A 295 -7.26 -18.13 -2.55
N LEU A 296 -6.27 -18.06 -1.68
CA LEU A 296 -5.07 -18.89 -1.78
C LEU A 296 -5.37 -20.38 -1.62
N GLU A 297 -6.25 -20.75 -0.70
CA GLU A 297 -6.66 -22.15 -0.48
C GLU A 297 -7.42 -22.74 -1.67
N GLN A 298 -8.33 -21.98 -2.26
CA GLN A 298 -9.22 -22.48 -3.31
C GLN A 298 -8.62 -22.37 -4.72
N TYR A 299 -7.74 -21.39 -4.95
CA TYR A 299 -7.32 -21.04 -6.30
C TYR A 299 -5.82 -21.12 -6.57
N ALA A 300 -4.99 -21.45 -5.54
CA ALA A 300 -3.57 -21.73 -5.70
C ALA A 300 -3.27 -23.22 -5.46
N PRO A 301 -3.30 -24.06 -6.50
CA PRO A 301 -3.27 -25.53 -6.34
C PRO A 301 -1.89 -26.12 -6.10
N SER A 302 -0.81 -25.33 -6.19
CA SER A 302 0.55 -25.87 -6.12
C SER A 302 0.86 -26.52 -4.76
N PRO A 303 1.38 -27.75 -4.71
CA PRO A 303 1.82 -28.39 -3.47
C PRO A 303 3.08 -27.74 -2.87
N ARG A 304 3.75 -26.86 -3.61
CA ARG A 304 4.92 -26.09 -3.16
C ARG A 304 4.56 -24.78 -2.47
N ASN A 305 3.26 -24.45 -2.36
CA ASN A 305 2.83 -23.25 -1.68
C ASN A 305 3.25 -23.23 -0.21
N VAL A 306 3.57 -22.03 0.28
CA VAL A 306 3.88 -21.76 1.69
C VAL A 306 3.04 -20.58 2.16
N LEU A 307 2.30 -20.78 3.25
CA LEU A 307 1.51 -19.74 3.91
C LEU A 307 2.00 -19.55 5.35
N VAL A 308 2.37 -18.34 5.71
CA VAL A 308 2.72 -17.93 7.08
C VAL A 308 1.60 -17.07 7.63
N VAL A 309 0.91 -17.55 8.65
CA VAL A 309 -0.21 -16.87 9.29
C VAL A 309 0.20 -16.45 10.69
N TYR A 310 0.24 -15.16 10.93
CA TYR A 310 0.45 -14.59 12.26
C TYR A 310 -0.90 -14.38 12.94
N ALA A 311 -1.08 -14.86 14.18
CA ALA A 311 -2.31 -14.75 14.93
C ALA A 311 -2.04 -14.67 16.44
N LYS A 312 -2.86 -13.94 17.22
CA LYS A 312 -2.80 -13.91 18.69
C LYS A 312 -3.00 -15.29 19.33
N SER A 313 -3.87 -16.06 18.73
CA SER A 313 -4.18 -17.43 19.16
C SER A 313 -4.17 -18.32 17.92
N PRO A 314 -2.99 -18.82 17.52
CA PRO A 314 -2.88 -19.67 16.37
C PRO A 314 -3.61 -21.00 16.62
N GLN A 315 -4.91 -21.00 16.34
CA GLN A 315 -5.69 -22.24 16.33
C GLN A 315 -5.59 -22.83 14.94
N GLY A 316 -5.04 -24.04 14.85
CA GLY A 316 -5.01 -24.80 13.63
C GLY A 316 -6.44 -25.16 13.20
N LYS A 317 -7.16 -24.23 12.57
CA LYS A 317 -8.27 -24.65 11.71
C LYS A 317 -7.65 -25.54 10.65
N SER A 318 -8.14 -26.79 10.56
CA SER A 318 -7.79 -27.68 9.46
C SER A 318 -8.21 -27.00 8.17
N ARG A 319 -7.24 -26.36 7.49
CA ARG A 319 -7.45 -25.69 6.21
C ARG A 319 -6.99 -26.65 5.11
N SER A 320 -7.77 -26.74 4.07
CA SER A 320 -7.42 -27.50 2.87
C SER A 320 -6.53 -26.63 1.98
N PHE A 321 -5.26 -26.53 2.34
CA PHE A 321 -4.25 -25.83 1.54
C PHE A 321 -3.32 -26.85 0.88
N GLY A 322 -3.06 -26.69 -0.41
CA GLY A 322 -2.24 -27.66 -1.16
C GLY A 322 -0.78 -27.72 -0.75
N GLY A 323 -0.29 -26.73 0.04
CA GLY A 323 1.09 -26.61 0.49
C GLY A 323 1.26 -26.65 2.01
N LYS A 324 2.29 -25.95 2.52
CA LYS A 324 2.60 -25.86 3.94
C LYS A 324 2.00 -24.61 4.56
N ILE A 325 1.36 -24.77 5.75
CA ILE A 325 0.89 -23.62 6.56
C ILE A 325 1.73 -23.57 7.84
N TYR A 326 2.29 -22.39 8.12
CA TYR A 326 2.95 -22.06 9.37
C TYR A 326 2.08 -21.09 10.17
N ASN A 327 1.55 -21.55 11.30
CA ASN A 327 0.80 -20.71 12.22
C ASN A 327 1.75 -20.17 13.29
N GLU A 328 1.94 -18.87 13.29
CA GLU A 328 2.88 -18.15 14.15
C GLU A 328 2.14 -17.29 15.17
N ASN A 329 2.54 -17.34 16.44
CA ASN A 329 1.97 -16.47 17.45
C ASN A 329 2.41 -15.01 17.22
N SER A 330 1.45 -14.08 17.04
CA SER A 330 1.70 -12.64 16.91
C SER A 330 1.77 -11.92 18.27
N PHE A 331 1.30 -12.54 19.36
CA PHE A 331 1.41 -11.96 20.71
C PHE A 331 2.81 -12.21 21.29
N ILE A 332 3.53 -11.13 21.66
CA ILE A 332 4.89 -11.21 22.21
C ILE A 332 4.95 -10.29 23.46
N ALA A 333 4.63 -10.84 24.62
CA ALA A 333 4.46 -10.09 25.86
C ALA A 333 5.71 -9.33 26.30
N ASN A 334 6.90 -9.95 26.23
CA ASN A 334 8.17 -9.33 26.61
C ASN A 334 8.62 -8.19 25.70
N LYS A 335 8.09 -8.10 24.49
CA LYS A 335 8.29 -6.98 23.54
C LYS A 335 7.11 -6.00 23.56
N LYS A 336 6.09 -6.24 24.38
CA LYS A 336 4.82 -5.50 24.38
C LYS A 336 4.17 -5.40 22.99
N VAL A 337 4.11 -6.51 22.29
CA VAL A 337 3.43 -6.65 20.99
C VAL A 337 2.14 -7.43 21.22
N LEU A 338 1.00 -6.81 20.91
CA LEU A 338 -0.34 -7.39 21.00
C LEU A 338 -0.63 -8.32 19.83
N ASP A 339 -0.26 -7.88 18.64
CA ASP A 339 -0.48 -8.55 17.36
C ASP A 339 0.30 -7.83 16.27
N PHE A 340 0.24 -8.37 15.04
CA PHE A 340 0.95 -7.78 13.91
C PHE A 340 -0.01 -6.95 13.06
N SER A 341 0.34 -5.70 12.83
CA SER A 341 -0.41 -4.82 11.94
C SER A 341 -0.11 -5.12 10.47
N HIS A 342 -1.01 -4.63 9.59
CA HIS A 342 -0.84 -4.72 8.14
C HIS A 342 0.56 -4.31 7.65
N VAL A 343 1.03 -3.15 8.11
CA VAL A 343 2.29 -2.53 7.63
C VAL A 343 3.54 -3.13 8.26
N ALA A 344 3.40 -3.94 9.31
CA ALA A 344 4.55 -4.46 10.04
C ALA A 344 5.31 -5.56 9.27
N LEU A 345 4.60 -6.39 8.49
CA LEU A 345 5.14 -7.65 7.98
C LEU A 345 6.38 -7.50 7.07
N PRO A 346 6.47 -6.52 6.15
CA PRO A 346 7.59 -6.41 5.21
C PRO A 346 8.87 -5.85 5.82
N ILE A 347 8.85 -5.31 7.04
CA ILE A 347 9.95 -4.53 7.63
C ILE A 347 10.56 -5.27 8.83
N PRO A 348 11.88 -5.49 8.87
CA PRO A 348 12.57 -5.99 10.06
C PRO A 348 12.66 -4.92 11.15
N CYS A 349 12.80 -5.35 12.43
CA CYS A 349 12.75 -4.41 13.56
C CYS A 349 14.05 -3.65 13.84
N ASP A 350 15.09 -3.86 13.07
CA ASP A 350 16.32 -3.06 13.04
C ASP A 350 16.32 -1.98 11.94
N ASP A 351 15.21 -1.83 11.20
CA ASP A 351 15.05 -0.78 10.19
C ASP A 351 15.19 0.61 10.82
N ARG A 352 15.90 1.52 10.11
CA ARG A 352 16.20 2.87 10.62
C ARG A 352 14.99 3.79 10.71
N HIS A 353 13.94 3.54 9.90
CA HIS A 353 12.76 4.38 9.85
C HIS A 353 11.59 3.73 10.59
N TYR A 354 11.23 2.51 10.26
CA TYR A 354 10.06 1.80 10.79
C TYR A 354 10.37 0.81 11.91
N GLY A 355 11.64 0.54 12.19
CA GLY A 355 12.06 -0.42 13.20
C GLY A 355 11.70 -0.04 14.63
N SER A 356 12.01 -0.90 15.58
CA SER A 356 11.68 -0.71 17.01
C SER A 356 12.24 0.60 17.58
N HIS A 357 13.39 1.04 17.08
CA HIS A 357 14.07 2.28 17.44
C HIS A 357 14.13 3.26 16.26
N GLY A 358 13.29 3.05 15.24
CA GLY A 358 13.23 3.87 14.05
C GLY A 358 12.70 5.28 14.31
N GLY A 359 12.97 6.18 13.36
CA GLY A 359 12.58 7.59 13.46
C GLY A 359 11.08 7.83 13.35
N TYR A 360 10.33 6.92 12.70
CA TYR A 360 8.89 7.06 12.50
C TYR A 360 8.10 6.28 13.55
N LYS A 361 7.10 6.94 14.15
CA LYS A 361 6.17 6.35 15.11
C LYS A 361 4.73 6.59 14.66
N SER A 362 4.03 5.52 14.27
CA SER A 362 2.67 5.60 13.75
C SER A 362 1.62 5.80 14.85
N CYS A 363 1.20 7.06 15.05
CA CYS A 363 0.27 7.50 16.09
C CYS A 363 -0.88 8.38 15.59
N LEU A 364 -1.13 8.42 14.28
CA LEU A 364 -2.16 9.29 13.67
C LEU A 364 -3.60 8.98 14.13
N HIS A 365 -3.87 7.78 14.55
CA HIS A 365 -5.17 7.38 15.10
C HIS A 365 -5.55 8.12 16.38
N TYR A 366 -4.59 8.79 17.06
CA TYR A 366 -4.81 9.66 18.23
C TYR A 366 -4.78 11.15 17.89
N ARG A 367 -4.95 11.53 16.62
CA ARG A 367 -4.92 12.95 16.20
C ARG A 367 -5.86 13.87 16.97
N ASN A 368 -7.04 13.35 17.37
CA ASN A 368 -8.05 14.08 18.13
C ASN A 368 -7.90 13.92 19.66
N ASP A 369 -6.87 13.19 20.14
CA ASP A 369 -6.55 12.97 21.54
C ASP A 369 -5.06 13.29 21.77
N GLN A 370 -4.78 14.55 22.14
CA GLN A 370 -3.41 15.05 22.26
C GLN A 370 -2.61 14.33 23.36
N GLU A 371 -3.27 13.92 24.45
CA GLU A 371 -2.61 13.21 25.55
C GLU A 371 -2.19 11.81 25.12
N LYS A 372 -3.09 11.03 24.52
CA LYS A 372 -2.76 9.72 23.97
C LYS A 372 -1.76 9.81 22.83
N ARG A 373 -1.86 10.83 21.97
CA ARG A 373 -0.89 11.08 20.91
C ARG A 373 0.50 11.32 21.46
N ARG A 374 0.63 12.16 22.49
CA ARG A 374 1.91 12.42 23.17
C ARG A 374 2.48 11.13 23.79
N THR A 375 1.67 10.39 24.52
CA THR A 375 2.07 9.09 25.10
C THR A 375 2.51 8.12 23.99
N CYS A 376 1.73 8.00 22.92
CA CYS A 376 2.06 7.14 21.77
C CYS A 376 3.40 7.51 21.12
N LEU A 377 3.72 8.79 21.02
CA LEU A 377 4.97 9.26 20.40
C LEU A 377 6.19 9.12 21.31
N LEU A 378 6.04 9.37 22.63
CA LEU A 378 7.17 9.55 23.54
C LEU A 378 7.44 8.34 24.44
N ASP A 379 6.42 7.51 24.75
CA ASP A 379 6.58 6.37 25.65
C ASP A 379 6.86 5.08 24.86
N ASP A 380 8.08 4.61 24.86
CA ASP A 380 8.47 3.37 24.19
C ASP A 380 8.02 2.10 24.94
N SER A 381 7.53 2.26 26.16
CA SER A 381 7.03 1.16 27.00
C SER A 381 5.60 0.75 26.73
N ILE A 382 4.85 1.50 25.87
CA ILE A 382 3.46 1.17 25.53
C ILE A 382 3.35 -0.07 24.65
N TRP A 383 2.15 -0.64 24.60
CA TRP A 383 1.85 -1.74 23.70
C TRP A 383 1.88 -1.33 22.22
N LYS A 384 2.27 -2.25 21.37
CA LYS A 384 2.33 -2.08 19.91
C LYS A 384 1.46 -3.15 19.26
N GLY A 385 0.78 -2.81 18.17
CA GLY A 385 -0.09 -3.76 17.48
C GLY A 385 -0.89 -3.12 16.35
N GLU A 386 -1.92 -3.81 15.90
CA GLU A 386 -2.88 -3.25 14.95
C GLU A 386 -3.83 -2.27 15.65
N ILE A 387 -4.33 -1.29 14.91
CA ILE A 387 -5.27 -0.29 15.42
C ILE A 387 -6.70 -0.83 15.32
N SER A 388 -6.97 -1.84 16.13
CA SER A 388 -8.29 -2.45 16.26
C SER A 388 -9.08 -1.84 17.42
N GLY A 389 -10.41 -1.89 17.34
CA GLY A 389 -11.27 -1.40 18.42
C GLY A 389 -10.99 -2.08 19.78
N ASP A 390 -10.63 -3.35 19.77
CA ASP A 390 -10.35 -4.11 20.99
C ASP A 390 -9.01 -3.69 21.61
N ASN A 391 -7.97 -3.54 20.80
CA ASN A 391 -6.68 -3.05 21.27
C ASN A 391 -6.78 -1.63 21.85
N LEU A 392 -7.51 -0.73 21.17
CA LEU A 392 -7.69 0.66 21.61
C LEU A 392 -8.56 0.82 22.87
N LYS A 393 -9.48 -0.12 23.12
CA LYS A 393 -10.25 -0.14 24.38
C LYS A 393 -9.41 -0.60 25.56
N ALA A 394 -8.50 -1.55 25.34
CA ALA A 394 -7.70 -2.14 26.40
C ALA A 394 -6.44 -1.32 26.73
N PHE A 395 -5.84 -0.64 25.77
CA PHE A 395 -4.53 0.00 25.91
C PHE A 395 -4.41 1.30 25.12
N THR A 396 -3.46 2.16 25.50
CA THR A 396 -2.86 3.12 24.57
C THR A 396 -1.87 2.35 23.70
N VAL A 397 -2.12 2.30 22.38
CA VAL A 397 -1.39 1.45 21.44
C VAL A 397 -0.67 2.29 20.40
N ARG A 398 0.58 2.01 20.12
CA ARG A 398 1.29 2.46 18.91
C ARG A 398 1.07 1.42 17.81
N ARG A 399 0.75 1.84 16.58
CA ARG A 399 0.69 0.90 15.47
C ARG A 399 2.06 0.25 15.28
N LEU A 400 2.10 -1.07 15.24
CA LEU A 400 3.33 -1.80 15.00
C LEU A 400 3.79 -1.58 13.56
N THR A 401 5.04 -1.17 13.35
CA THR A 401 5.59 -0.83 12.03
C THR A 401 6.70 -1.77 11.56
N CYS A 402 7.09 -2.74 12.39
CA CYS A 402 8.09 -3.75 12.02
C CYS A 402 7.66 -5.14 12.48
N ASN A 403 8.20 -6.16 11.86
CA ASN A 403 7.93 -7.57 12.14
C ASN A 403 8.97 -8.15 13.13
N PRO A 404 8.60 -8.41 14.39
CA PRO A 404 9.53 -9.00 15.36
C PRO A 404 9.96 -10.43 15.04
N LYS A 405 9.32 -11.08 14.05
CA LYS A 405 9.62 -12.43 13.55
C LYS A 405 10.06 -12.41 12.08
N TYR A 406 10.64 -11.30 11.61
CA TYR A 406 11.04 -11.12 10.22
C TYR A 406 12.00 -12.24 9.75
N ASP A 407 13.05 -12.54 10.52
CA ASP A 407 14.02 -13.57 10.15
C ASP A 407 13.37 -14.94 9.97
N GLY A 408 12.47 -15.33 10.87
CA GLY A 408 11.72 -16.59 10.75
C GLY A 408 10.77 -16.62 9.54
N MET A 409 10.27 -15.46 9.08
CA MET A 409 9.53 -15.35 7.82
C MET A 409 10.47 -15.58 6.62
N ILE A 410 11.64 -14.96 6.65
CA ILE A 410 12.66 -15.06 5.60
C ILE A 410 13.19 -16.50 5.48
N GLU A 411 13.42 -17.20 6.59
CA GLU A 411 13.82 -18.62 6.56
C GLU A 411 12.79 -19.49 5.82
N LYS A 412 11.50 -19.23 6.02
CA LYS A 412 10.43 -19.97 5.32
C LYS A 412 10.34 -19.57 3.84
N LEU A 413 10.61 -18.30 3.53
CA LEU A 413 10.74 -17.85 2.14
C LEU A 413 11.92 -18.54 1.44
N ASP A 414 13.08 -18.65 2.08
CA ASP A 414 14.25 -19.35 1.51
C ASP A 414 13.96 -20.82 1.23
N GLN A 415 13.23 -21.50 2.13
CA GLN A 415 12.80 -22.88 1.89
C GLN A 415 11.86 -22.98 0.67
N PHE A 416 10.93 -22.03 0.55
CA PHE A 416 10.05 -21.94 -0.63
C PHE A 416 10.87 -21.72 -1.90
N LEU A 417 11.74 -20.72 -1.93
CA LEU A 417 12.55 -20.39 -3.11
C LEU A 417 13.44 -21.57 -3.54
N LYS A 418 14.05 -22.27 -2.59
CA LYS A 418 14.82 -23.51 -2.89
C LYS A 418 13.96 -24.59 -3.55
N SER A 419 12.65 -24.62 -3.31
CA SER A 419 11.74 -25.61 -3.90
C SER A 419 11.26 -25.23 -5.30
N VAL A 420 11.38 -23.95 -5.71
CA VAL A 420 10.77 -23.42 -6.95
C VAL A 420 11.77 -22.77 -7.90
N ALA A 421 12.93 -22.32 -7.43
CA ALA A 421 13.97 -21.62 -8.21
C ALA A 421 15.15 -22.54 -8.61
N GLN A 422 14.90 -23.82 -8.86
CA GLN A 422 15.93 -24.81 -9.26
C GLN A 422 16.28 -24.74 -10.73
#